data_e42e5b52bf3886e514d9e7291cc0d32b
#
_entry.id   e42e5b52bf3886e514d9e7291cc0d32b
#
_cell.length_a   1.000
_cell.length_b   1.000
_cell.length_c   1.000
_cell.angle_alpha   90.00
_cell.angle_beta   90.00
_cell.angle_gamma   90.00
#
_symmetry.space_group_name_H-M   'P 1'
#
loop_
_entity.id
_entity.type
_entity.pdbx_description
1 polymer ?
#
loop_
_entity_poly.entity_id
_entity_poly.type
_entity_poly.pdbx_seq_one_letter_code
_entity_poly.pdbx_strand_id
1 'polypeptide(L)'
;MCEALRSPDKRKAKTATLILGAPGTGKTERVITAAVDFLNAGGDPARLLVLTPTRAGATRVRDELARRIDRSMSTAPTRAWAAYAFDLLRRAHVSGLLPGVEFAPKLLSGPEQDVMIGEILAGHREGKGAAVRWPADLHEALGTRGFRQEIRDFFDRIAEYALTAEELENLAQTLDRPAWHS
;
A
#
# COMPACT_ATOMS: atom_id res chain seq x y z
N MET A 1 -18.23 9.56 -20.84
CA MET A 1 -17.27 10.13 -21.83
C MET A 1 -15.93 10.17 -21.12
N CYS A 2 -15.13 9.12 -21.34
CA CYS A 2 -13.89 8.89 -20.62
C CYS A 2 -12.81 9.82 -21.18
N GLU A 3 -12.41 10.82 -20.42
CA GLU A 3 -11.33 11.72 -20.80
C GLU A 3 -9.99 11.03 -20.49
N ALA A 4 -9.31 10.68 -21.55
CA ALA A 4 -8.01 10.00 -21.49
C ALA A 4 -7.01 10.85 -20.69
N LEU A 5 -6.43 10.24 -19.67
CA LEU A 5 -5.25 10.75 -18.96
C LEU A 5 -4.18 11.09 -20.01
N ARG A 6 -3.89 12.37 -20.17
CA ARG A 6 -2.81 12.86 -21.02
C ARG A 6 -1.50 12.30 -20.51
N SER A 7 -0.87 11.51 -21.36
CA SER A 7 0.50 11.05 -21.17
C SER A 7 1.43 12.26 -20.96
N PRO A 8 2.19 12.31 -19.84
CA PRO A 8 3.17 13.37 -19.66
C PRO A 8 4.37 13.10 -20.58
N ASP A 9 4.71 14.11 -21.34
CA ASP A 9 6.02 14.48 -21.87
C ASP A 9 6.96 13.35 -22.34
N LYS A 10 7.28 13.41 -23.64
CA LYS A 10 8.28 12.61 -24.36
C LYS A 10 9.71 12.81 -23.83
N ARG A 11 9.94 12.65 -22.54
CA ARG A 11 11.29 12.40 -22.02
C ARG A 11 11.65 10.98 -22.44
N LYS A 12 12.78 10.81 -23.11
CA LYS A 12 13.40 9.57 -23.60
C LYS A 12 12.85 8.35 -22.84
N ALA A 13 12.10 7.51 -23.53
CA ALA A 13 11.54 6.28 -22.96
C ALA A 13 12.69 5.50 -22.31
N LYS A 14 12.76 5.53 -20.97
CA LYS A 14 13.69 4.69 -20.23
C LYS A 14 13.25 3.27 -20.48
N THR A 15 14.13 2.48 -21.05
CA THR A 15 13.86 1.07 -21.38
C THR A 15 13.51 0.35 -20.06
N ALA A 16 12.28 -0.12 -19.93
CA ALA A 16 11.89 -0.99 -18.84
C ALA A 16 12.32 -2.43 -19.16
N THR A 17 12.93 -3.10 -18.17
CA THR A 17 13.30 -4.51 -18.29
C THR A 17 12.37 -5.36 -17.42
N LEU A 18 11.69 -6.34 -18.02
CA LEU A 18 10.88 -7.32 -17.32
C LEU A 18 11.65 -8.63 -17.18
N ILE A 19 11.79 -9.12 -15.94
CA ILE A 19 12.45 -10.39 -15.63
C ILE A 19 11.39 -11.42 -15.24
N LEU A 20 11.17 -12.42 -16.09
CA LEU A 20 10.23 -13.51 -15.86
C LEU A 20 10.97 -14.79 -15.46
N GLY A 21 10.33 -15.61 -14.63
CA GLY A 21 10.87 -16.91 -14.22
C GLY A 21 10.08 -17.51 -13.03
N ALA A 22 10.17 -18.83 -12.87
CA ALA A 22 9.58 -19.55 -11.75
C ALA A 22 10.24 -19.16 -10.41
N PRO A 23 9.66 -19.49 -9.24
CA PRO A 23 10.35 -19.39 -7.96
C PRO A 23 11.71 -20.07 -7.99
N GLY A 24 12.73 -19.46 -7.37
CA GLY A 24 14.09 -20.03 -7.30
C GLY A 24 14.98 -19.83 -8.52
N THR A 25 14.50 -19.26 -9.63
CA THR A 25 15.28 -19.09 -10.88
C THR A 25 16.25 -17.90 -10.88
N GLY A 26 16.49 -17.27 -9.74
CA GLY A 26 17.49 -16.18 -9.64
C GLY A 26 17.01 -14.80 -10.03
N LYS A 27 15.70 -14.53 -10.14
CA LYS A 27 15.17 -13.18 -10.46
C LYS A 27 15.70 -12.10 -9.52
N THR A 28 15.67 -12.36 -8.22
CA THR A 28 16.18 -11.43 -7.21
C THR A 28 17.68 -11.23 -7.34
N GLU A 29 18.42 -12.29 -7.61
CA GLU A 29 19.86 -12.24 -7.85
C GLU A 29 20.19 -11.34 -9.05
N ARG A 30 19.44 -11.42 -10.12
CA ARG A 30 19.58 -10.57 -11.29
C ARG A 30 19.42 -9.07 -10.95
N VAL A 31 18.42 -8.77 -10.11
CA VAL A 31 18.19 -7.39 -9.65
C VAL A 31 19.34 -6.91 -8.77
N ILE A 32 19.82 -7.74 -7.86
CA ILE A 32 20.96 -7.43 -6.97
C ILE A 32 22.21 -7.19 -7.81
N THR A 33 22.51 -8.06 -8.75
CA THR A 33 23.70 -7.91 -9.64
C THR A 33 23.63 -6.58 -10.40
N ALA A 34 22.49 -6.25 -11.00
CA ALA A 34 22.33 -4.98 -11.71
C ALA A 34 22.53 -3.75 -10.81
N ALA A 35 22.06 -3.83 -9.55
CA ALA A 35 22.28 -2.78 -8.56
C ALA A 35 23.76 -2.65 -8.15
N VAL A 36 24.43 -3.78 -7.93
CA VAL A 36 25.88 -3.83 -7.63
C VAL A 36 26.70 -3.24 -8.78
N ASP A 37 26.43 -3.67 -10.01
CA ASP A 37 27.11 -3.18 -11.21
C ASP A 37 26.95 -1.66 -11.37
N PHE A 38 25.73 -1.15 -11.16
CA PHE A 38 25.46 0.29 -11.20
C PHE A 38 26.29 1.04 -10.14
N LEU A 39 26.34 0.53 -8.92
CA LEU A 39 27.06 1.17 -7.81
C LEU A 39 28.58 1.08 -7.98
N ASN A 40 29.12 -0.06 -8.41
CA ASN A 40 30.55 -0.25 -8.65
C ASN A 40 31.06 0.54 -9.87
N ALA A 41 30.18 0.80 -10.85
CA ALA A 41 30.49 1.73 -11.96
C ALA A 41 30.47 3.21 -11.54
N GLY A 42 30.37 3.53 -10.25
CA GLY A 42 30.34 4.89 -9.75
C GLY A 42 28.96 5.55 -9.72
N GLY A 43 27.91 4.78 -9.94
CA GLY A 43 26.52 5.26 -9.87
C GLY A 43 26.19 5.88 -8.51
N ASP A 44 25.41 6.97 -8.51
CA ASP A 44 24.96 7.62 -7.29
C ASP A 44 23.92 6.75 -6.55
N PRO A 45 24.15 6.33 -5.29
CA PRO A 45 23.17 5.55 -4.51
C PRO A 45 21.81 6.24 -4.34
N ALA A 46 21.76 7.57 -4.34
CA ALA A 46 20.51 8.33 -4.26
C ALA A 46 19.63 8.17 -5.52
N ARG A 47 20.20 7.72 -6.62
CA ARG A 47 19.47 7.44 -7.87
C ARG A 47 19.07 5.97 -8.03
N LEU A 48 19.39 5.14 -7.05
CA LEU A 48 19.01 3.73 -7.01
C LEU A 48 17.95 3.50 -5.95
N LEU A 49 16.89 2.78 -6.30
CA LEU A 49 15.88 2.33 -5.37
C LEU A 49 15.47 0.89 -5.70
N VAL A 50 15.67 0.00 -4.75
CA VAL A 50 15.22 -1.39 -4.82
C VAL A 50 14.03 -1.57 -3.88
N LEU A 51 12.87 -1.87 -4.44
CA LEU A 51 11.64 -2.12 -3.68
C LEU A 51 11.39 -3.61 -3.55
N THR A 52 11.01 -4.04 -2.34
CA THR A 52 10.67 -5.43 -2.04
C THR A 52 9.29 -5.51 -1.38
N PRO A 53 8.57 -6.64 -1.54
CA PRO A 53 7.24 -6.79 -0.93
C PRO A 53 7.27 -6.77 0.60
N THR A 54 8.36 -7.22 1.22
CA THR A 54 8.45 -7.40 2.68
C THR A 54 9.66 -6.71 3.28
N ARG A 55 9.60 -6.39 4.57
CA ARG A 55 10.73 -5.85 5.33
C ARG A 55 11.91 -6.84 5.37
N ALA A 56 11.61 -8.13 5.55
CA ALA A 56 12.63 -9.18 5.55
C ALA A 56 13.34 -9.27 4.18
N GLY A 57 12.60 -9.14 3.08
CA GLY A 57 13.16 -9.04 1.74
C GLY A 57 14.09 -7.85 1.58
N ALA A 58 13.68 -6.67 2.07
CA ALA A 58 14.49 -5.46 2.03
C ALA A 58 15.80 -5.62 2.82
N THR A 59 15.74 -6.22 4.01
CA THR A 59 16.94 -6.50 4.82
C THR A 59 17.88 -7.44 4.10
N ARG A 60 17.37 -8.56 3.57
CA ARG A 60 18.18 -9.54 2.81
C ARG A 60 18.90 -8.89 1.62
N VAL A 61 18.17 -8.11 0.81
CA VAL A 61 18.78 -7.42 -0.34
C VAL A 61 19.80 -6.38 0.10
N ARG A 62 19.54 -5.64 1.18
CA ARG A 62 20.50 -4.69 1.75
C ARG A 62 21.78 -5.35 2.18
N ASP A 63 21.69 -6.45 2.91
CA ASP A 63 22.85 -7.19 3.42
C ASP A 63 23.68 -7.78 2.27
N GLU A 64 23.00 -8.25 1.21
CA GLU A 64 23.65 -8.75 0.01
C GLU A 64 24.36 -7.66 -0.77
N LEU A 65 23.74 -6.49 -0.94
CA LEU A 65 24.38 -5.33 -1.54
C LEU A 65 25.62 -4.90 -0.74
N ALA A 66 25.50 -4.82 0.59
CA ALA A 66 26.59 -4.42 1.48
C ALA A 66 27.81 -5.38 1.38
N ARG A 67 27.57 -6.67 1.14
CA ARG A 67 28.64 -7.68 0.98
C ARG A 67 29.37 -7.58 -0.37
N ARG A 68 28.72 -7.03 -1.41
CA ARG A 68 29.25 -7.02 -2.80
C ARG A 68 29.74 -5.65 -3.26
N ILE A 69 29.58 -4.62 -2.44
CA ILE A 69 29.99 -3.25 -2.78
C ILE A 69 31.24 -2.91 -1.99
N ASP A 70 32.29 -2.45 -2.69
CA ASP A 70 33.59 -2.14 -2.11
C ASP A 70 33.64 -0.76 -1.44
N ARG A 71 32.51 -0.05 -1.37
CA ARG A 71 32.45 1.30 -0.79
C ARG A 71 31.39 1.42 0.31
N SER A 72 31.66 2.26 1.29
CA SER A 72 30.67 2.63 2.30
C SER A 72 29.56 3.48 1.68
N MET A 73 28.29 3.17 2.04
CA MET A 73 27.12 3.94 1.63
C MET A 73 26.45 4.56 2.85
N SER A 74 26.17 5.85 2.77
CA SER A 74 25.43 6.58 3.81
C SER A 74 23.94 6.19 3.88
N THR A 75 23.38 5.68 2.78
CA THR A 75 21.97 5.32 2.69
C THR A 75 21.80 4.02 1.91
N ALA A 76 21.10 3.04 2.49
CA ALA A 76 20.79 1.80 1.80
C ALA A 76 19.69 2.06 0.75
N PRO A 77 19.91 1.72 -0.54
CA PRO A 77 18.95 1.99 -1.62
C PRO A 77 17.79 0.98 -1.64
N THR A 78 17.55 0.26 -0.54
CA THR A 78 16.59 -0.84 -0.47
C THR A 78 15.50 -0.57 0.55
N ARG A 79 14.24 -0.70 0.15
CA ARG A 79 13.08 -0.47 1.02
C ARG A 79 11.95 -1.48 0.77
N ALA A 80 11.14 -1.73 1.79
CA ALA A 80 9.86 -2.39 1.60
C ALA A 80 8.84 -1.40 0.99
N TRP A 81 7.93 -1.87 0.15
CA TRP A 81 6.94 -1.05 -0.54
C TRP A 81 6.13 -0.17 0.42
N ALA A 82 5.57 -0.78 1.47
CA ALA A 82 4.77 -0.05 2.44
C ALA A 82 5.55 1.07 3.14
N ALA A 83 6.82 0.80 3.50
CA ALA A 83 7.68 1.81 4.12
C ALA A 83 8.02 2.95 3.16
N TYR A 84 8.21 2.64 1.88
CA TYR A 84 8.47 3.67 0.85
C TYR A 84 7.22 4.50 0.57
N ALA A 85 6.05 3.86 0.43
CA ALA A 85 4.79 4.57 0.22
C ALA A 85 4.46 5.51 1.39
N PHE A 86 4.65 5.04 2.62
CA PHE A 86 4.44 5.88 3.81
C PHE A 86 5.40 7.09 3.86
N ASP A 87 6.66 6.90 3.49
CA ASP A 87 7.63 8.00 3.41
C ASP A 87 7.24 9.04 2.34
N LEU A 88 6.70 8.58 1.20
CA LEU A 88 6.16 9.47 0.17
C LEU A 88 4.95 10.28 0.69
N LEU A 89 4.01 9.64 1.39
CA LEU A 89 2.86 10.32 1.99
C LEU A 89 3.29 11.38 3.01
N ARG A 90 4.25 11.05 3.86
CA ARG A 90 4.80 12.03 4.82
C ARG A 90 5.44 13.23 4.14
N ARG A 91 6.25 12.98 3.10
CA ARG A 91 6.86 14.06 2.31
C ARG A 91 5.82 14.91 1.60
N ALA A 92 4.81 14.29 1.00
CA ALA A 92 3.71 14.99 0.35
C ALA A 92 2.93 15.87 1.34
N HIS A 93 2.68 15.37 2.55
CA HIS A 93 2.04 16.15 3.62
C HIS A 93 2.88 17.37 4.02
N VAL A 94 4.17 17.17 4.30
CA VAL A 94 5.09 18.28 4.66
C VAL A 94 5.21 19.32 3.54
N SER A 95 5.11 18.90 2.28
CA SER A 95 5.15 19.77 1.12
C SER A 95 3.80 20.40 0.76
N GLY A 96 2.75 20.18 1.55
CA GLY A 96 1.40 20.71 1.28
C GLY A 96 0.71 20.13 0.05
N LEU A 97 1.15 18.96 -0.44
CA LEU A 97 0.61 18.31 -1.63
C LEU A 97 -0.61 17.42 -1.32
N LEU A 98 -1.03 17.33 -0.05
CA LEU A 98 -2.21 16.58 0.38
C LEU A 98 -3.30 17.55 0.87
N PRO A 99 -4.14 18.08 -0.04
CA PRO A 99 -5.20 19.01 0.35
C PRO A 99 -6.20 18.32 1.28
N GLY A 100 -6.63 19.02 2.33
CA GLY A 100 -7.59 18.50 3.31
C GLY A 100 -7.02 17.55 4.34
N VAL A 101 -5.71 17.26 4.32
CA VAL A 101 -5.04 16.44 5.35
C VAL A 101 -4.36 17.37 6.36
N GLU A 102 -5.07 17.67 7.45
CA GLU A 102 -4.60 18.60 8.49
C GLU A 102 -3.48 18.00 9.35
N PHE A 103 -3.56 16.71 9.66
CA PHE A 103 -2.59 16.02 10.51
C PHE A 103 -1.64 15.14 9.70
N ALA A 104 -0.42 14.99 10.22
CA ALA A 104 0.58 14.11 9.60
C ALA A 104 0.04 12.67 9.52
N PRO A 105 0.21 11.98 8.36
CA PRO A 105 -0.21 10.59 8.21
C PRO A 105 0.41 9.70 9.29
N LYS A 106 -0.41 8.88 9.94
CA LYS A 106 0.00 7.90 10.93
C LYS A 106 -0.25 6.49 10.40
N LEU A 107 0.74 5.62 10.52
CA LEU A 107 0.59 4.21 10.19
C LEU A 107 -0.13 3.50 11.33
N LEU A 108 -1.29 2.93 11.05
CA LEU A 108 -2.02 2.10 12.01
C LEU A 108 -1.52 0.65 11.93
N SER A 109 -1.24 0.06 13.06
CA SER A 109 -1.00 -1.38 13.17
C SER A 109 -2.33 -2.14 13.11
N GLY A 110 -2.29 -3.44 12.79
CA GLY A 110 -3.51 -4.27 12.79
C GLY A 110 -4.29 -4.23 14.12
N PRO A 111 -3.65 -4.31 15.29
CA PRO A 111 -4.34 -4.14 16.57
C PRO A 111 -4.98 -2.75 16.77
N GLU A 112 -4.34 -1.67 16.33
CA GLU A 112 -4.93 -0.32 16.40
C GLU A 112 -6.16 -0.20 15.48
N GLN A 113 -6.11 -0.77 14.28
CA GLN A 113 -7.26 -0.84 13.38
C GLN A 113 -8.42 -1.63 14.00
N ASP A 114 -8.12 -2.77 14.65
CA ASP A 114 -9.13 -3.61 15.32
C ASP A 114 -9.84 -2.84 16.44
N VAL A 115 -9.10 -2.07 17.23
CA VAL A 115 -9.65 -1.22 18.28
C VAL A 115 -10.55 -0.13 17.68
N MET A 116 -10.08 0.60 16.68
CA MET A 116 -10.86 1.67 16.04
C MET A 116 -12.16 1.16 15.42
N ILE A 117 -12.10 0.03 14.70
CA ILE A 117 -13.31 -0.60 14.13
C ILE A 117 -14.26 -1.03 15.25
N GLY A 118 -13.72 -1.60 16.33
CA GLY A 118 -14.51 -1.99 17.50
C GLY A 118 -15.24 -0.81 18.14
N GLU A 119 -14.58 0.33 18.29
CA GLU A 119 -15.18 1.57 18.83
C GLU A 119 -16.28 2.12 17.92
N ILE A 120 -16.07 2.12 16.60
CA ILE A 120 -17.08 2.55 15.61
C ILE A 120 -18.32 1.65 15.70
N LEU A 121 -18.15 0.33 15.71
CA LEU A 121 -19.24 -0.62 15.78
C LEU A 121 -19.98 -0.55 17.14
N ALA A 122 -19.27 -0.31 18.23
CA ALA A 122 -19.89 -0.07 19.53
C ALA A 122 -20.73 1.22 19.52
N GLY A 123 -20.20 2.30 18.92
CA GLY A 123 -20.94 3.54 18.72
C GLY A 123 -22.22 3.36 17.92
N HIS A 124 -22.18 2.57 16.83
CA HIS A 124 -23.39 2.24 16.04
C HIS A 124 -24.46 1.49 16.87
N ARG A 125 -24.05 0.56 17.73
CA ARG A 125 -24.97 -0.16 18.65
C ARG A 125 -25.62 0.78 19.66
N GLU A 126 -24.97 1.85 20.02
CA GLU A 126 -25.45 2.90 20.93
C GLU A 126 -26.21 4.02 20.19
N GLY A 127 -26.42 3.91 18.89
CA GLY A 127 -27.08 4.92 18.06
C GLY A 127 -26.23 6.18 17.83
N LYS A 128 -24.91 6.08 17.97
CA LYS A 128 -23.96 7.17 17.73
C LYS A 128 -23.38 7.08 16.31
N GLY A 129 -23.03 8.24 15.75
CA GLY A 129 -22.40 8.34 14.42
C GLY A 129 -23.40 8.23 13.27
N ALA A 130 -22.90 7.90 12.06
CA ALA A 130 -23.73 7.71 10.88
C ALA A 130 -24.65 6.49 11.04
N ALA A 131 -25.91 6.64 10.62
CA ALA A 131 -26.87 5.54 10.67
C ALA A 131 -26.55 4.50 9.59
N VAL A 132 -26.00 3.37 10.01
CA VAL A 132 -25.79 2.21 9.14
C VAL A 132 -26.90 1.19 9.38
N ARG A 133 -27.60 0.80 8.33
CA ARG A 133 -28.66 -0.20 8.37
C ARG A 133 -28.09 -1.61 8.25
N TRP A 134 -27.58 -2.11 9.36
CA TRP A 134 -27.07 -3.48 9.38
C TRP A 134 -28.20 -4.50 9.18
N PRO A 135 -28.01 -5.53 8.34
CA PRO A 135 -28.92 -6.67 8.28
C PRO A 135 -29.15 -7.29 9.65
N ALA A 136 -30.37 -7.72 9.93
CA ALA A 136 -30.76 -8.21 11.27
C ALA A 136 -29.91 -9.39 11.75
N ASP A 137 -29.53 -10.27 10.85
CA ASP A 137 -28.66 -11.43 11.10
C ASP A 137 -27.22 -11.06 11.47
N LEU A 138 -26.78 -9.83 11.16
CA LEU A 138 -25.44 -9.36 11.52
C LEU A 138 -25.39 -8.65 12.88
N HIS A 139 -26.54 -8.31 13.50
CA HIS A 139 -26.54 -7.54 14.75
C HIS A 139 -25.78 -8.22 15.89
N GLU A 140 -25.86 -9.55 16.00
CA GLU A 140 -25.09 -10.29 17.00
C GLU A 140 -23.60 -10.35 16.67
N ALA A 141 -23.27 -10.32 15.37
CA ALA A 141 -21.90 -10.41 14.90
C ALA A 141 -21.10 -9.10 15.10
N LEU A 142 -21.76 -7.93 15.17
CA LEU A 142 -21.12 -6.61 15.26
C LEU A 142 -20.11 -6.48 16.41
N GLY A 143 -20.29 -7.25 17.50
CA GLY A 143 -19.37 -7.23 18.65
C GLY A 143 -18.21 -8.22 18.53
N THR A 144 -18.20 -9.07 17.50
CA THR A 144 -17.23 -10.17 17.41
C THR A 144 -15.93 -9.73 16.75
N ARG A 145 -14.84 -10.39 17.13
CA ARG A 145 -13.53 -10.19 16.49
C ARG A 145 -13.54 -10.63 15.01
N GLY A 146 -14.28 -11.70 14.70
CA GLY A 146 -14.41 -12.20 13.32
C GLY A 146 -15.00 -11.14 12.40
N PHE A 147 -16.08 -10.49 12.83
CA PHE A 147 -16.72 -9.45 12.04
C PHE A 147 -15.82 -8.22 11.83
N ARG A 148 -15.06 -7.80 12.87
CA ARG A 148 -14.08 -6.73 12.70
C ARG A 148 -12.98 -7.09 11.70
N GLN A 149 -12.59 -8.37 11.66
CA GLN A 149 -11.63 -8.83 10.65
C GLN A 149 -12.23 -8.77 9.24
N GLU A 150 -13.48 -9.19 9.05
CA GLU A 150 -14.16 -9.11 7.75
C GLU A 150 -14.28 -7.67 7.25
N ILE A 151 -14.65 -6.73 8.13
CA ILE A 151 -14.69 -5.30 7.79
C ILE A 151 -13.30 -4.81 7.35
N ARG A 152 -12.25 -5.19 8.04
CA ARG A 152 -10.89 -4.82 7.69
C ARG A 152 -10.49 -5.38 6.32
N ASP A 153 -10.76 -6.66 6.09
CA ASP A 153 -10.49 -7.32 4.81
C ASP A 153 -11.32 -6.69 3.67
N PHE A 154 -12.53 -6.23 3.96
CA PHE A 154 -13.37 -5.51 3.02
C PHE A 154 -12.77 -4.15 2.64
N PHE A 155 -12.33 -3.35 3.59
CA PHE A 155 -11.67 -2.07 3.32
C PHE A 155 -10.34 -2.26 2.58
N ASP A 156 -9.56 -3.28 2.92
CA ASP A 156 -8.33 -3.60 2.21
C ASP A 156 -8.60 -3.93 0.74
N ARG A 157 -9.70 -4.66 0.46
CA ARG A 157 -10.13 -4.94 -0.92
C ARG A 157 -10.57 -3.70 -1.67
N ILE A 158 -11.36 -2.82 -1.06
CA ILE A 158 -11.76 -1.54 -1.65
C ILE A 158 -10.52 -0.73 -2.01
N ALA A 159 -9.54 -0.65 -1.11
CA ALA A 159 -8.29 0.05 -1.34
C ALA A 159 -7.42 -0.60 -2.42
N GLU A 160 -7.36 -1.94 -2.48
CA GLU A 160 -6.62 -2.71 -3.50
C GLU A 160 -7.14 -2.41 -4.91
N TYR A 161 -8.46 -2.32 -5.06
CA TYR A 161 -9.11 -2.00 -6.34
C TYR A 161 -9.27 -0.50 -6.57
N ALA A 162 -8.84 0.34 -5.62
CA ALA A 162 -8.97 1.80 -5.66
C ALA A 162 -10.42 2.26 -5.92
N LEU A 163 -11.41 1.54 -5.37
CA LEU A 163 -12.82 1.85 -5.56
C LEU A 163 -13.22 3.10 -4.75
N THR A 164 -13.94 3.99 -5.39
CA THR A 164 -14.67 5.07 -4.72
C THR A 164 -15.97 4.54 -4.09
N ALA A 165 -16.59 5.33 -3.20
CA ALA A 165 -17.90 4.98 -2.63
C ALA A 165 -18.97 4.80 -3.71
N GLU A 166 -18.98 5.66 -4.74
CA GLU A 166 -19.91 5.57 -5.87
C GLU A 166 -19.70 4.30 -6.71
N GLU A 167 -18.45 3.94 -6.97
CA GLU A 167 -18.12 2.71 -7.71
C GLU A 167 -18.49 1.46 -6.92
N LEU A 168 -18.32 1.50 -5.59
CA LEU A 168 -18.75 0.41 -4.71
C LEU A 168 -20.27 0.25 -4.72
N GLU A 169 -21.01 1.36 -4.67
CA GLU A 169 -22.47 1.35 -4.75
C GLU A 169 -22.95 0.78 -6.10
N ASN A 170 -22.37 1.20 -7.21
CA ASN A 170 -22.67 0.66 -8.54
C ASN A 170 -22.37 -0.84 -8.64
N LEU A 171 -21.26 -1.28 -8.03
CA LEU A 171 -20.89 -2.69 -7.97
C LEU A 171 -21.91 -3.50 -7.13
N ALA A 172 -22.35 -2.95 -6.00
CA ALA A 172 -23.33 -3.57 -5.14
C ALA A 172 -24.67 -3.78 -5.87
N GLN A 173 -25.12 -2.77 -6.64
CA GLN A 173 -26.32 -2.88 -7.49
C GLN A 173 -26.15 -3.97 -8.55
N THR A 174 -25.00 -3.98 -9.25
CA THR A 174 -24.75 -4.95 -10.32
C THR A 174 -24.72 -6.40 -9.81
N LEU A 175 -24.21 -6.61 -8.59
CA LEU A 175 -24.09 -7.92 -7.96
C LEU A 175 -25.31 -8.32 -7.09
N ASP A 176 -26.36 -7.48 -7.07
CA ASP A 176 -27.53 -7.65 -6.21
C ASP A 176 -27.15 -7.88 -4.74
N ARG A 177 -26.29 -6.99 -4.22
CA ARG A 177 -25.81 -7.00 -2.83
C ARG A 177 -26.32 -5.79 -2.06
N PRO A 178 -27.62 -5.76 -1.69
CA PRO A 178 -28.24 -4.58 -1.06
C PRO A 178 -27.58 -4.17 0.27
N ALA A 179 -26.96 -5.08 0.98
CA ALA A 179 -26.23 -4.79 2.21
C ALA A 179 -25.01 -3.85 2.02
N TRP A 180 -24.55 -3.64 0.78
CA TRP A 180 -23.44 -2.74 0.46
C TRP A 180 -23.89 -1.30 0.14
N HIS A 181 -25.20 -1.04 0.16
CA HIS A 181 -25.82 0.27 -0.11
C HIS A 181 -26.07 1.13 1.14
N SER A 182 -25.56 0.77 2.28
CA SER A 182 -25.92 1.40 3.55
C SER A 182 -24.98 2.50 3.96
#